data_321818af2e9f8d6217f578db0dff170e
#
_entry.id   321818af2e9f8d6217f578db0dff170e
#
_cell.length_a   1.000
_cell.length_b   1.000
_cell.length_c   1.000
_cell.angle_alpha   90.00
_cell.angle_beta   90.00
_cell.angle_gamma   90.00
#
_symmetry.space_group_name_H-M   'P 1'
#
loop_
_entity.id
_entity.type
_entity.pdbx_description
1 polymer ?
#
loop_
_entity_poly.entity_id
_entity_poly.type
_entity_poly.pdbx_seq_one_letter_code
_entity_poly.pdbx_strand_id
1 'polypeptide(L)'
;MKRLSRSFISKILVPFSAAMFLTFNAFGGVFEGGDAAKGESLFKANCASCHKTSEEVLAAPGLKDVDARWKGKDALIVKWIQNPQAAAGTGDPYIKGLVDKYVGTFGWMAGQAVTEADIKDILAYVKTAGDAAAPAGGAAGVNKCMTLEEIKAEKVKNEENDGTVWFIIIGAILAILAVTAANISKSLKNAINEREGLPLVVELSYWQSAKAWMWANRKFVSVIGLFLFCYFAVVGYKSLMDIGVYDGYTPDQPIWFSHAVHNCQNEIDCNYCHSSAVKSKHAGIPSVNVCMNCHKGIKKGTITGTAEIQKIYDAIGFDPSTGAYIENFEQKPIVWNKVNNLPDHVYFNHSTHVSVGKIDCKNCHGPQNMYTVGHVPTADEINSQEDLVGLVKLERRPFTMGWCLECHNKKEVDLAGSAYYQQMHERYKASEVGQRTLREIMEDGSATVRELGGWECGKCHY
;
A
#
# COMPACT_ATOMS: atom_id res chain seq x y z
N MET A 1 -24.46 -87.00 13.48
CA MET A 1 -25.27 -87.07 14.72
C MET A 1 -25.76 -85.66 15.07
N LYS A 2 -27.12 -85.51 15.11
CA LYS A 2 -27.94 -84.69 15.97
C LYS A 2 -27.62 -83.17 15.99
N ARG A 3 -28.52 -82.23 15.82
CA ARG A 3 -29.98 -82.04 15.66
C ARG A 3 -30.15 -80.51 15.67
N LEU A 4 -30.75 -79.98 14.66
CA LEU A 4 -32.00 -79.18 14.68
C LEU A 4 -32.47 -78.55 16.01
N SER A 5 -32.68 -77.26 16.00
CA SER A 5 -33.91 -76.60 16.55
C SER A 5 -33.90 -75.15 16.09
N ARG A 6 -34.74 -74.74 15.16
CA ARG A 6 -36.11 -74.23 15.16
C ARG A 6 -36.37 -73.05 16.10
N SER A 7 -36.65 -71.93 15.41
CA SER A 7 -37.88 -71.12 15.64
C SER A 7 -37.75 -70.00 16.64
N PHE A 8 -37.88 -68.78 16.18
CA PHE A 8 -39.12 -68.04 16.44
C PHE A 8 -39.24 -66.82 15.47
N ILE A 9 -40.29 -66.87 14.66
CA ILE A 9 -40.79 -65.74 13.91
C ILE A 9 -41.50 -64.83 14.92
N SER A 10 -41.07 -63.64 15.10
CA SER A 10 -41.88 -62.59 15.69
C SER A 10 -41.98 -61.43 14.69
N LYS A 11 -43.12 -61.38 14.04
CA LYS A 11 -43.59 -60.24 13.26
C LYS A 11 -43.75 -59.05 14.20
N ILE A 12 -42.95 -58.01 14.04
CA ILE A 12 -43.33 -56.69 14.49
C ILE A 12 -43.43 -55.84 13.26
N LEU A 13 -44.67 -55.53 12.89
CA LEU A 13 -45.00 -54.43 12.01
C LEU A 13 -44.41 -53.15 12.60
N VAL A 14 -43.46 -52.58 11.90
CA VAL A 14 -43.07 -51.20 12.12
C VAL A 14 -43.85 -50.37 11.09
N PRO A 15 -44.68 -49.44 11.49
CA PRO A 15 -45.40 -48.57 10.55
C PRO A 15 -44.36 -47.72 9.79
N PHE A 16 -44.47 -47.76 8.50
CA PHE A 16 -43.77 -46.87 7.59
C PHE A 16 -44.34 -45.45 7.79
N SER A 17 -43.91 -44.77 8.84
CA SER A 17 -44.07 -43.32 8.92
C SER A 17 -43.07 -42.73 7.95
N ALA A 18 -43.55 -42.42 6.75
CA ALA A 18 -42.89 -41.51 5.84
C ALA A 18 -42.73 -40.16 6.58
N ALA A 19 -41.59 -40.02 7.24
CA ALA A 19 -41.11 -38.70 7.64
C ALA A 19 -40.73 -38.02 6.32
N MET A 20 -41.72 -37.39 5.72
CA MET A 20 -41.56 -36.37 4.70
C MET A 20 -40.80 -35.23 5.40
N PHE A 21 -39.48 -35.27 5.31
CA PHE A 21 -38.65 -34.10 5.57
C PHE A 21 -39.03 -33.04 4.55
N LEU A 22 -40.06 -32.28 4.88
CA LEU A 22 -40.22 -30.95 4.39
C LEU A 22 -38.96 -30.20 4.82
N THR A 23 -37.95 -30.16 3.94
CA THR A 23 -36.96 -29.11 3.98
C THR A 23 -37.74 -27.81 3.77
N PHE A 24 -38.21 -27.23 4.87
CA PHE A 24 -38.47 -25.82 4.91
C PHE A 24 -37.16 -25.16 4.55
N ASN A 25 -36.94 -24.86 3.28
CA ASN A 25 -36.08 -23.76 2.90
C ASN A 25 -36.73 -22.55 3.55
N ALA A 26 -36.34 -22.25 4.77
CA ALA A 26 -36.54 -20.96 5.35
C ALA A 26 -35.89 -19.99 4.37
N PHE A 27 -36.68 -19.33 3.55
CA PHE A 27 -36.27 -18.12 2.85
C PHE A 27 -36.01 -17.07 3.94
N GLY A 28 -34.87 -17.21 4.62
CA GLY A 28 -34.34 -16.17 5.46
C GLY A 28 -34.05 -14.97 4.54
N GLY A 29 -34.56 -13.80 4.89
CA GLY A 29 -34.35 -12.58 4.15
C GLY A 29 -32.86 -12.31 3.94
N VAL A 30 -32.50 -11.36 3.10
CA VAL A 30 -31.11 -11.00 2.80
C VAL A 30 -30.34 -10.50 4.04
N PHE A 31 -31.04 -10.18 5.12
CA PHE A 31 -30.46 -9.76 6.40
C PHE A 31 -30.28 -10.92 7.41
N GLU A 32 -30.54 -12.18 7.02
CA GLU A 32 -30.45 -13.34 7.91
C GLU A 32 -29.49 -14.40 7.34
N GLY A 33 -28.65 -14.98 8.19
CA GLY A 33 -27.83 -16.15 7.86
C GLY A 33 -26.60 -15.89 7.00
N GLY A 34 -26.09 -14.65 6.94
CA GLY A 34 -24.81 -14.32 6.29
C GLY A 34 -23.60 -14.59 7.20
N ASP A 35 -22.44 -14.84 6.60
CA ASP A 35 -21.14 -14.96 7.27
C ASP A 35 -20.49 -13.57 7.45
N ALA A 36 -20.48 -13.05 8.67
CA ALA A 36 -19.93 -11.73 8.97
C ALA A 36 -18.41 -11.64 8.75
N ALA A 37 -17.66 -12.74 8.92
CA ALA A 37 -16.21 -12.74 8.71
C ALA A 37 -15.87 -12.64 7.21
N LYS A 38 -16.59 -13.36 6.37
CA LYS A 38 -16.51 -13.20 4.91
C LYS A 38 -17.04 -11.82 4.48
N GLY A 39 -18.12 -11.37 5.11
CA GLY A 39 -18.74 -10.07 4.87
C GLY A 39 -17.81 -8.90 5.14
N GLU A 40 -16.93 -8.98 6.14
CA GLU A 40 -15.92 -7.97 6.42
C GLU A 40 -14.98 -7.74 5.24
N SER A 41 -14.42 -8.80 4.68
CA SER A 41 -13.53 -8.71 3.54
C SER A 41 -14.23 -8.15 2.29
N LEU A 42 -15.47 -8.58 2.04
CA LEU A 42 -16.29 -8.10 0.92
C LEU A 42 -16.70 -6.63 1.11
N PHE A 43 -17.04 -6.22 2.32
CA PHE A 43 -17.38 -4.83 2.65
C PHE A 43 -16.16 -3.91 2.42
N LYS A 44 -14.99 -4.29 2.94
CA LYS A 44 -13.74 -3.54 2.74
C LYS A 44 -13.39 -3.38 1.26
N ALA A 45 -13.57 -4.42 0.47
CA ALA A 45 -13.25 -4.40 -0.96
C ALA A 45 -14.24 -3.58 -1.81
N ASN A 46 -15.53 -3.54 -1.46
CA ASN A 46 -16.57 -3.01 -2.34
C ASN A 46 -17.34 -1.80 -1.78
N CYS A 47 -17.39 -1.61 -0.46
CA CYS A 47 -18.29 -0.66 0.18
C CYS A 47 -17.59 0.40 1.05
N ALA A 48 -16.52 0.02 1.75
CA ALA A 48 -15.84 0.85 2.75
C ALA A 48 -15.25 2.15 2.19
N SER A 49 -14.95 2.18 0.88
CA SER A 49 -14.48 3.40 0.20
C SER A 49 -15.47 4.56 0.24
N CYS A 50 -16.77 4.25 0.37
CA CYS A 50 -17.82 5.26 0.36
C CYS A 50 -18.69 5.23 1.63
N HIS A 51 -18.86 4.05 2.24
CA HIS A 51 -19.75 3.86 3.39
C HIS A 51 -18.99 3.48 4.66
N LYS A 52 -19.42 4.04 5.80
CA LYS A 52 -19.06 3.54 7.12
C LYS A 52 -20.15 2.59 7.64
N THR A 53 -19.80 1.64 8.47
CA THR A 53 -20.76 0.77 9.18
C THR A 53 -21.53 1.54 10.28
N SER A 54 -20.99 2.65 10.76
CA SER A 54 -21.59 3.58 11.71
C SER A 54 -22.60 4.54 11.04
N GLU A 55 -23.09 5.52 11.81
CA GLU A 55 -23.91 6.64 11.30
C GLU A 55 -23.07 7.68 10.53
N GLU A 56 -21.75 7.63 10.66
CA GLU A 56 -20.86 8.59 10.05
C GLU A 56 -20.99 8.62 8.53
N VAL A 57 -21.08 9.83 7.98
CA VAL A 57 -21.12 10.06 6.54
C VAL A 57 -19.70 10.22 6.03
N LEU A 58 -19.30 9.39 5.06
CA LEU A 58 -18.01 9.50 4.36
C LEU A 58 -18.24 10.14 2.98
N ALA A 59 -18.17 9.39 1.91
CA ALA A 59 -18.56 9.80 0.56
C ALA A 59 -20.02 9.40 0.22
N ALA A 60 -20.67 8.70 1.14
CA ALA A 60 -22.06 8.26 1.07
C ALA A 60 -22.60 8.10 2.51
N PRO A 61 -23.92 7.93 2.68
CA PRO A 61 -24.52 7.77 4.00
C PRO A 61 -23.99 6.57 4.77
N GLY A 62 -23.83 6.71 6.10
CA GLY A 62 -23.51 5.60 6.98
C GLY A 62 -24.56 4.47 6.95
N LEU A 63 -24.12 3.25 7.18
CA LEU A 63 -24.95 2.04 7.02
C LEU A 63 -25.50 1.49 8.34
N LYS A 64 -25.28 2.15 9.48
CA LYS A 64 -25.90 1.74 10.74
C LYS A 64 -27.42 1.55 10.56
N ASP A 65 -27.98 0.51 11.16
CA ASP A 65 -29.39 0.15 11.10
C ASP A 65 -29.95 -0.02 9.67
N VAL A 66 -29.10 -0.41 8.71
CA VAL A 66 -29.52 -0.62 7.31
C VAL A 66 -30.59 -1.73 7.22
N ASP A 67 -30.51 -2.76 8.06
CA ASP A 67 -31.50 -3.85 8.16
C ASP A 67 -32.87 -3.32 8.58
N ALA A 68 -32.94 -2.44 9.57
CA ALA A 68 -34.19 -1.82 9.99
C ALA A 68 -34.78 -0.91 8.90
N ARG A 69 -33.93 -0.12 8.22
CA ARG A 69 -34.35 0.79 7.15
C ARG A 69 -34.89 0.07 5.91
N TRP A 70 -34.35 -1.11 5.61
CA TRP A 70 -34.73 -1.90 4.43
C TRP A 70 -35.61 -3.11 4.77
N LYS A 71 -36.13 -3.18 5.99
CA LYS A 71 -36.96 -4.31 6.45
C LYS A 71 -38.10 -4.61 5.46
N GLY A 72 -38.16 -5.85 5.02
CA GLY A 72 -39.19 -6.31 4.05
C GLY A 72 -38.96 -5.86 2.60
N LYS A 73 -37.74 -5.39 2.27
CA LYS A 73 -37.36 -4.95 0.92
C LYS A 73 -36.13 -5.69 0.40
N ASP A 74 -35.99 -6.97 0.73
CA ASP A 74 -34.81 -7.80 0.45
C ASP A 74 -34.41 -7.81 -1.04
N ALA A 75 -35.34 -8.10 -1.92
CA ALA A 75 -35.08 -8.11 -3.36
C ALA A 75 -34.72 -6.70 -3.90
N LEU A 76 -35.27 -5.68 -3.25
CA LEU A 76 -35.05 -4.30 -3.67
C LEU A 76 -33.66 -3.78 -3.28
N ILE A 77 -33.16 -4.12 -2.08
CA ILE A 77 -31.81 -3.76 -1.67
C ILE A 77 -30.75 -4.47 -2.51
N VAL A 78 -30.97 -5.76 -2.85
CA VAL A 78 -30.09 -6.49 -3.76
C VAL A 78 -30.00 -5.77 -5.10
N LYS A 79 -31.14 -5.42 -5.68
CA LYS A 79 -31.21 -4.70 -6.95
C LYS A 79 -30.57 -3.31 -6.85
N TRP A 80 -30.77 -2.60 -5.72
CA TRP A 80 -30.17 -1.31 -5.48
C TRP A 80 -28.64 -1.39 -5.40
N ILE A 81 -28.08 -2.39 -4.72
CA ILE A 81 -26.62 -2.57 -4.61
C ILE A 81 -26.00 -2.96 -5.95
N GLN A 82 -26.64 -3.87 -6.70
CA GLN A 82 -26.12 -4.35 -7.97
C GLN A 82 -26.28 -3.34 -9.11
N ASN A 83 -27.41 -2.65 -9.17
CA ASN A 83 -27.67 -1.65 -10.20
C ASN A 83 -28.65 -0.58 -9.70
N PRO A 84 -28.14 0.51 -9.06
CA PRO A 84 -29.00 1.56 -8.50
C PRO A 84 -29.91 2.25 -9.52
N GLN A 85 -29.42 2.47 -10.74
CA GLN A 85 -30.21 3.11 -11.79
C GLN A 85 -31.36 2.23 -12.26
N ALA A 86 -31.12 0.93 -12.42
CA ALA A 86 -32.16 -0.02 -12.75
C ALA A 86 -33.19 -0.17 -11.60
N ALA A 87 -32.73 -0.07 -10.34
CA ALA A 87 -33.65 -0.05 -9.19
C ALA A 87 -34.50 1.22 -9.18
N ALA A 88 -33.92 2.39 -9.49
CA ALA A 88 -34.68 3.65 -9.62
C ALA A 88 -35.74 3.58 -10.73
N GLY A 89 -35.44 2.92 -11.85
CA GLY A 89 -36.39 2.70 -12.95
C GLY A 89 -37.61 1.86 -12.59
N THR A 90 -37.64 1.20 -11.42
CA THR A 90 -38.80 0.44 -10.97
C THR A 90 -39.97 1.33 -10.51
N GLY A 91 -39.72 2.60 -10.24
CA GLY A 91 -40.75 3.53 -9.72
C GLY A 91 -41.13 3.29 -8.25
N ASP A 92 -40.39 2.44 -7.53
CA ASP A 92 -40.64 2.19 -6.12
C ASP A 92 -40.51 3.47 -5.27
N PRO A 93 -41.53 3.83 -4.44
CA PRO A 93 -41.52 5.06 -3.66
C PRO A 93 -40.35 5.19 -2.67
N TYR A 94 -39.86 4.06 -2.13
CA TYR A 94 -38.73 4.05 -1.21
C TYR A 94 -37.43 4.41 -1.94
N ILE A 95 -37.23 3.79 -3.12
CA ILE A 95 -36.06 4.11 -3.96
C ILE A 95 -36.12 5.55 -4.43
N LYS A 96 -37.28 6.05 -4.83
CA LYS A 96 -37.45 7.45 -5.20
C LYS A 96 -37.05 8.37 -4.06
N GLY A 97 -37.47 8.09 -2.83
CA GLY A 97 -37.06 8.84 -1.65
C GLY A 97 -35.55 8.82 -1.39
N LEU A 98 -34.87 7.69 -1.67
CA LEU A 98 -33.39 7.62 -1.59
C LEU A 98 -32.72 8.46 -2.67
N VAL A 99 -33.21 8.39 -3.90
CA VAL A 99 -32.71 9.20 -5.02
C VAL A 99 -32.86 10.68 -4.70
N ASP A 100 -34.03 11.12 -4.31
CA ASP A 100 -34.33 12.52 -3.99
C ASP A 100 -33.47 13.04 -2.82
N LYS A 101 -33.22 12.18 -1.83
CA LYS A 101 -32.46 12.54 -0.63
C LYS A 101 -30.94 12.55 -0.83
N TYR A 102 -30.40 11.59 -1.58
CA TYR A 102 -28.97 11.30 -1.57
C TYR A 102 -28.27 11.54 -2.91
N VAL A 103 -28.93 11.32 -4.05
CA VAL A 103 -28.27 11.41 -5.37
C VAL A 103 -27.86 12.85 -5.70
N GLY A 104 -28.64 13.85 -5.31
CA GLY A 104 -28.25 15.25 -5.50
C GLY A 104 -27.00 15.67 -4.72
N THR A 105 -26.75 15.04 -3.57
CA THR A 105 -25.62 15.38 -2.68
C THR A 105 -24.39 14.53 -2.97
N PHE A 106 -24.56 13.21 -3.15
CA PHE A 106 -23.46 12.26 -3.25
C PHE A 106 -23.24 11.69 -4.67
N GLY A 107 -24.15 11.95 -5.58
CA GLY A 107 -24.19 11.32 -6.89
C GLY A 107 -24.78 9.89 -6.85
N TRP A 108 -24.79 9.22 -7.99
CA TRP A 108 -25.24 7.84 -8.10
C TRP A 108 -24.20 6.89 -7.49
N MET A 109 -24.68 5.95 -6.65
CA MET A 109 -23.85 4.83 -6.23
C MET A 109 -23.46 3.99 -7.45
N ALA A 110 -22.20 3.59 -7.56
CA ALA A 110 -21.78 2.64 -8.59
C ALA A 110 -22.39 1.26 -8.30
N GLY A 111 -22.93 0.60 -9.31
CA GLY A 111 -23.41 -0.77 -9.19
C GLY A 111 -22.28 -1.72 -8.83
N GLN A 112 -22.49 -2.61 -7.86
CA GLN A 112 -21.48 -3.54 -7.38
C GLN A 112 -21.65 -4.92 -8.00
N ALA A 113 -20.55 -5.50 -8.51
CA ALA A 113 -20.53 -6.84 -9.10
C ALA A 113 -20.45 -7.92 -7.99
N VAL A 114 -21.43 -7.95 -7.08
CA VAL A 114 -21.52 -8.89 -5.97
C VAL A 114 -22.76 -9.75 -6.12
N THR A 115 -22.68 -11.03 -5.69
CA THR A 115 -23.84 -11.94 -5.70
C THR A 115 -24.77 -11.64 -4.53
N GLU A 116 -25.99 -12.18 -4.58
CA GLU A 116 -26.95 -12.08 -3.46
C GLU A 116 -26.39 -12.70 -2.17
N ALA A 117 -25.63 -13.80 -2.28
CA ALA A 117 -24.95 -14.43 -1.14
C ALA A 117 -23.88 -13.51 -0.54
N ASP A 118 -23.08 -12.83 -1.38
CA ASP A 118 -22.09 -11.87 -0.93
C ASP A 118 -22.75 -10.65 -0.25
N ILE A 119 -23.90 -10.20 -0.76
CA ILE A 119 -24.69 -9.12 -0.13
C ILE A 119 -25.19 -9.53 1.26
N LYS A 120 -25.63 -10.77 1.44
CA LYS A 120 -25.99 -11.33 2.74
C LYS A 120 -24.83 -11.28 3.73
N ASP A 121 -23.66 -11.73 3.30
CA ASP A 121 -22.45 -11.73 4.12
C ASP A 121 -22.06 -10.29 4.49
N ILE A 122 -22.08 -9.35 3.53
CA ILE A 122 -21.81 -7.92 3.75
C ILE A 122 -22.79 -7.32 4.77
N LEU A 123 -24.08 -7.58 4.62
CA LEU A 123 -25.11 -7.02 5.53
C LEU A 123 -25.02 -7.62 6.94
N ALA A 124 -24.63 -8.90 7.07
CA ALA A 124 -24.35 -9.53 8.35
C ALA A 124 -23.16 -8.84 9.06
N TYR A 125 -22.10 -8.53 8.32
CA TYR A 125 -20.98 -7.77 8.85
C TYR A 125 -21.38 -6.34 9.26
N VAL A 126 -22.09 -5.60 8.40
CA VAL A 126 -22.54 -4.23 8.68
C VAL A 126 -23.38 -4.18 9.95
N LYS A 127 -24.24 -5.17 10.18
CA LYS A 127 -25.05 -5.29 11.38
C LYS A 127 -24.19 -5.49 12.61
N THR A 128 -23.28 -6.49 12.62
CA THR A 128 -22.40 -6.78 13.74
C THR A 128 -21.44 -5.64 14.05
N ALA A 129 -20.90 -4.99 13.02
CA ALA A 129 -19.99 -3.86 13.17
C ALA A 129 -20.71 -2.56 13.56
N GLY A 130 -21.97 -2.38 13.11
CA GLY A 130 -22.79 -1.22 13.47
C GLY A 130 -23.30 -1.25 14.93
N ASP A 131 -23.54 -2.45 15.47
CA ASP A 131 -23.97 -2.70 16.85
C ASP A 131 -22.77 -2.68 17.84
N ALA A 132 -21.58 -3.01 17.37
CA ALA A 132 -20.37 -2.80 18.14
C ALA A 132 -20.19 -1.29 18.34
N ALA A 133 -20.22 -0.83 19.59
CA ALA A 133 -19.81 0.55 19.89
C ALA A 133 -18.51 0.81 19.13
N ALA A 134 -18.49 1.88 18.32
CA ALA A 134 -17.35 2.18 17.46
C ALA A 134 -16.07 1.95 18.28
N PRO A 135 -15.19 0.99 17.90
CA PRO A 135 -13.96 0.83 18.60
C PRO A 135 -13.24 2.18 18.47
N ALA A 136 -13.04 2.83 19.60
CA ALA A 136 -12.14 3.96 19.68
C ALA A 136 -10.77 3.44 19.19
N GLY A 137 -10.46 3.67 17.91
CA GLY A 137 -9.18 3.31 17.31
C GLY A 137 -8.94 1.81 17.21
N GLY A 138 -8.99 1.29 16.02
CA GLY A 138 -8.25 0.13 15.51
C GLY A 138 -8.12 -1.11 16.37
N ALA A 139 -8.37 -2.26 15.77
CA ALA A 139 -8.01 -3.57 16.29
C ALA A 139 -6.61 -3.55 16.90
N ALA A 140 -6.45 -4.19 18.05
CA ALA A 140 -5.18 -4.35 18.74
C ALA A 140 -4.08 -4.78 17.79
N GLY A 141 -2.97 -4.00 17.74
CA GLY A 141 -1.80 -4.31 16.92
C GLY A 141 -1.60 -3.46 15.67
N VAL A 142 -2.46 -2.49 15.40
CA VAL A 142 -2.32 -1.61 14.23
C VAL A 142 -1.34 -0.48 14.54
N ASN A 143 -0.32 -0.33 13.73
CA ASN A 143 0.45 0.90 13.66
C ASN A 143 -0.52 2.07 13.68
N LYS A 144 -0.41 2.90 14.72
CA LYS A 144 -1.31 4.04 14.96
C LYS A 144 -1.32 4.92 13.72
N CYS A 145 -2.52 5.15 13.15
CA CYS A 145 -2.66 6.07 12.03
C CYS A 145 -2.06 7.44 12.38
N MET A 146 -1.33 8.02 11.45
CA MET A 146 -0.87 9.41 11.60
C MET A 146 -2.07 10.33 11.85
N THR A 147 -1.94 11.18 12.84
CA THR A 147 -2.92 12.23 13.09
C THR A 147 -2.86 13.31 12.00
N LEU A 148 -3.92 14.08 11.85
CA LEU A 148 -3.93 15.20 10.91
C LEU A 148 -2.80 16.20 11.16
N GLU A 149 -2.38 16.38 12.41
CA GLU A 149 -1.28 17.28 12.77
C GLU A 149 0.07 16.69 12.36
N GLU A 150 0.29 15.39 12.55
CA GLU A 150 1.51 14.70 12.09
C GLU A 150 1.63 14.73 10.57
N ILE A 151 0.52 14.52 9.84
CA ILE A 151 0.50 14.59 8.37
C ILE A 151 0.80 16.01 7.87
N LYS A 152 0.25 17.04 8.54
CA LYS A 152 0.58 18.44 8.22
C LYS A 152 2.04 18.77 8.49
N ALA A 153 2.59 18.29 9.62
CA ALA A 153 3.98 18.49 9.99
C ALA A 153 4.94 17.82 8.98
N GLU A 154 4.63 16.62 8.51
CA GLU A 154 5.41 15.93 7.49
C GLU A 154 5.42 16.70 6.16
N LYS A 155 4.26 17.24 5.74
CA LYS A 155 4.18 18.08 4.55
C LYS A 155 5.10 19.30 4.64
N VAL A 156 5.05 20.03 5.75
CA VAL A 156 5.90 21.21 5.99
C VAL A 156 7.38 20.81 5.97
N LYS A 157 7.75 19.71 6.63
CA LYS A 157 9.13 19.22 6.68
C LYS A 157 9.67 18.87 5.29
N ASN A 158 8.86 18.30 4.42
CA ASN A 158 9.26 17.96 3.04
C ASN A 158 9.43 19.23 2.18
N GLU A 159 8.69 20.32 2.48
CA GLU A 159 8.85 21.60 1.80
C GLU A 159 10.08 22.40 2.28
N GLU A 160 10.54 22.20 3.54
CA GLU A 160 11.66 22.96 4.16
C GLU A 160 13.04 22.31 3.96
N ASN A 161 13.16 21.07 3.50
CA ASN A 161 14.41 20.31 3.55
C ASN A 161 15.36 20.63 2.39
N ASP A 162 15.83 21.87 2.30
CA ASP A 162 16.98 22.24 1.46
C ASP A 162 18.19 22.71 2.29
N GLY A 163 18.64 21.85 3.22
CA GLY A 163 19.81 22.11 4.09
C GLY A 163 21.11 22.34 3.32
N THR A 164 21.19 21.95 2.05
CA THR A 164 22.36 22.10 1.17
C THR A 164 22.76 23.56 1.01
N VAL A 165 21.81 24.47 0.94
CA VAL A 165 22.03 25.92 0.80
C VAL A 165 22.80 26.46 2.01
N TRP A 166 22.48 26.04 3.22
CA TRP A 166 23.15 26.48 4.44
C TRP A 166 24.62 26.04 4.50
N PHE A 167 24.94 24.82 4.04
CA PHE A 167 26.35 24.37 3.97
C PHE A 167 27.16 25.17 2.97
N ILE A 168 26.60 25.57 1.84
CA ILE A 168 27.23 26.43 0.84
C ILE A 168 27.50 27.84 1.45
N ILE A 169 26.49 28.43 2.10
CA ILE A 169 26.62 29.76 2.74
C ILE A 169 27.69 29.75 3.83
N ILE A 170 27.64 28.77 4.73
CA ILE A 170 28.66 28.65 5.81
C ILE A 170 30.05 28.43 5.22
N GLY A 171 30.19 27.57 4.21
CA GLY A 171 31.46 27.35 3.53
C GLY A 171 32.04 28.62 2.89
N ALA A 172 31.20 29.42 2.22
CA ALA A 172 31.58 30.71 1.64
C ALA A 172 32.01 31.71 2.70
N ILE A 173 31.27 31.82 3.82
CA ILE A 173 31.67 32.71 4.94
C ILE A 173 33.01 32.32 5.53
N LEU A 174 33.24 31.03 5.77
CA LEU A 174 34.51 30.52 6.30
C LEU A 174 35.66 30.78 5.34
N ALA A 175 35.47 30.63 4.04
CA ALA A 175 36.47 30.95 3.03
C ALA A 175 36.83 32.44 3.03
N ILE A 176 35.84 33.33 3.09
CA ILE A 176 36.06 34.78 3.19
C ILE A 176 36.86 35.16 4.47
N LEU A 177 36.47 34.57 5.61
CA LEU A 177 37.14 34.80 6.88
C LEU A 177 38.62 34.32 6.84
N ALA A 178 38.87 33.17 6.22
CA ALA A 178 40.24 32.67 6.08
C ALA A 178 41.12 33.60 5.21
N VAL A 179 40.58 34.10 4.09
CA VAL A 179 41.29 35.04 3.20
C VAL A 179 41.56 36.39 3.91
N THR A 180 40.58 36.92 4.64
CA THR A 180 40.73 38.18 5.39
C THR A 180 41.75 38.04 6.51
N ALA A 181 41.73 36.94 7.28
CA ALA A 181 42.70 36.66 8.34
C ALA A 181 44.13 36.52 7.77
N ALA A 182 44.29 35.89 6.62
CA ALA A 182 45.59 35.78 5.94
C ALA A 182 46.12 37.15 5.50
N ASN A 183 45.26 38.03 4.96
CA ASN A 183 45.64 39.40 4.57
C ASN A 183 46.02 40.27 5.77
N ILE A 184 45.24 40.20 6.86
CA ILE A 184 45.57 40.93 8.11
C ILE A 184 46.89 40.46 8.67
N SER A 185 47.12 39.15 8.74
CA SER A 185 48.42 38.59 9.23
C SER A 185 49.61 39.06 8.39
N LYS A 186 49.44 39.13 7.06
CA LYS A 186 50.46 39.63 6.14
C LYS A 186 50.73 41.13 6.37
N SER A 187 49.67 41.95 6.46
CA SER A 187 49.79 43.40 6.71
C SER A 187 50.50 43.68 8.04
N LEU A 188 50.17 42.93 9.09
CA LEU A 188 50.76 43.06 10.40
C LEU A 188 52.26 42.71 10.39
N LYS A 189 52.60 41.60 9.69
CA LYS A 189 54.04 41.23 9.53
C LYS A 189 54.81 42.30 8.76
N ASN A 190 54.26 42.89 7.70
CA ASN A 190 54.90 43.94 6.96
C ASN A 190 55.14 45.20 7.83
N ALA A 191 54.16 45.58 8.64
CA ALA A 191 54.29 46.73 9.56
C ALA A 191 55.37 46.51 10.66
N ILE A 192 55.47 45.25 11.16
CA ILE A 192 56.49 44.89 12.10
C ILE A 192 57.90 44.94 11.43
N ASN A 193 58.08 44.37 10.25
CA ASN A 193 59.26 44.33 9.50
C ASN A 193 59.75 45.76 9.14
N GLU A 194 58.84 46.63 8.72
CA GLU A 194 59.17 48.04 8.45
C GLU A 194 59.67 48.78 9.68
N ARG A 195 59.06 48.52 10.84
CA ARG A 195 59.53 49.13 12.12
C ARG A 195 60.90 48.66 12.58
N GLU A 196 61.23 47.39 12.27
CA GLU A 196 62.48 46.75 12.64
C GLU A 196 63.60 46.89 11.57
N GLY A 197 63.30 47.56 10.44
CA GLY A 197 64.27 47.76 9.33
C GLY A 197 64.51 46.45 8.54
N LEU A 198 63.63 45.48 8.65
CA LEU A 198 63.71 44.19 7.97
C LEU A 198 63.07 44.26 6.57
N PRO A 199 63.45 43.41 5.63
CA PRO A 199 62.83 43.38 4.31
C PRO A 199 61.33 43.00 4.39
N LEU A 200 60.56 43.70 3.57
CA LEU A 200 59.07 43.39 3.46
C LEU A 200 58.88 41.98 2.98
N VAL A 201 57.78 41.40 3.42
CA VAL A 201 57.36 40.03 3.01
C VAL A 201 57.12 40.04 1.49
N VAL A 202 57.80 39.16 0.77
CA VAL A 202 57.68 39.00 -0.69
C VAL A 202 56.21 38.78 -1.07
N GLU A 203 55.73 39.51 -2.07
CA GLU A 203 54.40 39.37 -2.60
C GLU A 203 54.24 38.08 -3.45
N LEU A 204 53.93 36.99 -2.77
CA LEU A 204 53.54 35.74 -3.45
C LEU A 204 52.04 35.76 -3.75
N SER A 205 51.65 35.24 -4.91
CA SER A 205 50.23 35.02 -5.18
C SER A 205 49.68 34.03 -4.17
N TYR A 206 48.36 34.07 -3.95
CA TYR A 206 47.68 33.12 -3.03
C TYR A 206 47.99 31.66 -3.36
N TRP A 207 48.08 31.30 -4.64
CA TRP A 207 48.45 29.98 -5.09
C TRP A 207 49.89 29.59 -4.75
N GLN A 208 50.83 30.53 -4.92
CA GLN A 208 52.23 30.32 -4.55
C GLN A 208 52.38 30.16 -3.04
N SER A 209 51.69 30.99 -2.26
CA SER A 209 51.68 30.90 -0.80
C SER A 209 51.10 29.58 -0.30
N ALA A 210 49.96 29.13 -0.87
CA ALA A 210 49.35 27.85 -0.55
C ALA A 210 50.30 26.67 -0.89
N LYS A 211 50.92 26.72 -2.06
CA LYS A 211 51.90 25.70 -2.49
C LYS A 211 53.13 25.63 -1.58
N ALA A 212 53.68 26.79 -1.19
CA ALA A 212 54.82 26.86 -0.26
C ALA A 212 54.43 26.33 1.13
N TRP A 213 53.22 26.67 1.63
CA TRP A 213 52.71 26.15 2.89
C TRP A 213 52.51 24.64 2.86
N MET A 214 51.86 24.11 1.80
CA MET A 214 51.68 22.69 1.60
C MET A 214 53.00 21.93 1.57
N TRP A 215 54.01 22.48 0.90
CA TRP A 215 55.34 21.87 0.83
C TRP A 215 56.07 21.88 2.19
N ALA A 216 55.98 23.00 2.92
CA ALA A 216 56.56 23.12 4.27
C ALA A 216 55.86 22.15 5.25
N ASN A 217 54.58 21.92 5.10
CA ASN A 217 53.80 21.03 5.97
C ASN A 217 53.45 19.68 5.30
N ARG A 218 54.29 19.21 4.36
CA ARG A 218 54.01 18.05 3.52
C ARG A 218 53.58 16.79 4.30
N LYS A 219 54.10 16.54 5.50
CA LYS A 219 53.71 15.40 6.34
C LYS A 219 52.26 15.52 6.77
N PHE A 220 51.86 16.68 7.27
CA PHE A 220 50.48 16.97 7.68
C PHE A 220 49.52 16.92 6.50
N VAL A 221 49.92 17.55 5.37
CA VAL A 221 49.13 17.52 4.12
C VAL A 221 48.95 16.08 3.59
N SER A 222 50.00 15.24 3.68
CA SER A 222 49.93 13.84 3.27
C SER A 222 48.97 13.02 4.16
N VAL A 223 48.98 13.26 5.47
CA VAL A 223 48.06 12.59 6.41
C VAL A 223 46.61 13.00 6.11
N ILE A 224 46.33 14.30 5.94
CA ILE A 224 45.00 14.78 5.55
C ILE A 224 44.61 14.22 4.19
N GLY A 225 45.52 14.23 3.21
CA GLY A 225 45.28 13.66 1.88
C GLY A 225 44.91 12.18 1.93
N LEU A 226 45.57 11.40 2.80
CA LEU A 226 45.23 10.00 3.01
C LEU A 226 43.85 9.84 3.62
N PHE A 227 43.48 10.63 4.64
CA PHE A 227 42.16 10.59 5.22
C PHE A 227 41.07 10.96 4.21
N LEU A 228 41.28 12.00 3.42
CA LEU A 228 40.36 12.41 2.36
C LEU A 228 40.23 11.33 1.29
N PHE A 229 41.35 10.72 0.89
CA PHE A 229 41.35 9.62 -0.06
C PHE A 229 40.53 8.44 0.47
N CYS A 230 40.75 7.99 1.72
CA CYS A 230 39.97 6.93 2.34
C CYS A 230 38.48 7.30 2.45
N TYR A 231 38.18 8.53 2.85
CA TYR A 231 36.79 9.02 2.92
C TYR A 231 36.11 8.96 1.55
N PHE A 232 36.72 9.53 0.51
CA PHE A 232 36.15 9.50 -0.84
C PHE A 232 36.08 8.09 -1.44
N ALA A 233 37.03 7.21 -1.09
CA ALA A 233 36.98 5.81 -1.50
C ALA A 233 35.76 5.10 -0.88
N VAL A 234 35.49 5.32 0.41
CA VAL A 234 34.30 4.76 1.08
C VAL A 234 33.01 5.36 0.53
N VAL A 235 32.96 6.68 0.35
CA VAL A 235 31.77 7.35 -0.24
C VAL A 235 31.54 6.86 -1.66
N GLY A 236 32.60 6.81 -2.48
CA GLY A 236 32.52 6.31 -3.85
C GLY A 236 32.06 4.84 -3.91
N TYR A 237 32.61 3.99 -3.04
CA TYR A 237 32.17 2.60 -2.93
C TYR A 237 30.67 2.50 -2.56
N LYS A 238 30.22 3.25 -1.54
CA LYS A 238 28.81 3.30 -1.17
C LYS A 238 27.93 3.77 -2.33
N SER A 239 28.30 4.86 -2.98
CA SER A 239 27.57 5.40 -4.14
C SER A 239 27.47 4.38 -5.29
N LEU A 240 28.53 3.60 -5.53
CA LEU A 240 28.50 2.52 -6.53
C LEU A 240 27.57 1.38 -6.12
N MET A 241 27.53 1.04 -4.83
CA MET A 241 26.64 0.00 -4.29
C MET A 241 25.16 0.45 -4.27
N ASP A 242 24.90 1.74 -4.28
CA ASP A 242 23.56 2.32 -4.28
C ASP A 242 22.98 2.48 -5.71
N ILE A 243 23.76 2.19 -6.76
CA ILE A 243 23.28 2.24 -8.14
C ILE A 243 22.15 1.20 -8.33
N GLY A 244 20.96 1.67 -8.67
CA GLY A 244 19.78 0.83 -8.87
C GLY A 244 19.08 0.38 -7.59
N VAL A 245 19.49 0.89 -6.42
CA VAL A 245 18.84 0.66 -5.13
C VAL A 245 18.21 1.98 -4.67
N TYR A 246 16.91 1.95 -4.46
CA TYR A 246 16.10 3.16 -4.25
C TYR A 246 15.33 3.14 -2.93
N ASP A 247 15.80 2.40 -1.90
CA ASP A 247 15.17 2.40 -0.60
C ASP A 247 15.10 3.84 -0.03
N GLY A 248 13.93 4.20 0.49
CA GLY A 248 13.63 5.57 0.92
C GLY A 248 13.35 6.58 -0.20
N TYR A 249 13.36 6.15 -1.49
CA TYR A 249 13.06 7.06 -2.59
C TYR A 249 11.61 7.53 -2.56
N THR A 250 11.45 8.85 -2.46
CA THR A 250 10.15 9.53 -2.36
C THR A 250 10.12 10.70 -3.36
N PRO A 251 9.73 10.46 -4.61
CA PRO A 251 9.69 11.51 -5.62
C PRO A 251 8.51 12.46 -5.39
N ASP A 252 8.69 13.73 -5.75
CA ASP A 252 7.59 14.68 -5.82
C ASP A 252 6.53 14.21 -6.82
N GLN A 253 5.26 14.37 -6.46
CA GLN A 253 4.13 13.96 -7.27
C GLN A 253 3.34 15.16 -7.78
N PRO A 254 2.72 15.07 -8.97
CA PRO A 254 1.93 16.19 -9.53
C PRO A 254 0.73 16.57 -8.65
N ILE A 255 0.21 15.62 -7.90
CA ILE A 255 -0.84 15.82 -6.88
C ILE A 255 -0.29 15.28 -5.56
N TRP A 256 -0.37 16.10 -4.52
CA TRP A 256 -0.03 15.64 -3.18
C TRP A 256 -1.13 14.70 -2.65
N PHE A 257 -0.94 13.41 -2.87
CA PHE A 257 -1.86 12.36 -2.47
C PHE A 257 -1.42 11.76 -1.13
N SER A 258 -2.33 11.60 -0.18
CA SER A 258 -2.05 10.99 1.12
C SER A 258 -2.65 9.62 1.27
N HIS A 259 -1.80 8.59 1.29
CA HIS A 259 -2.22 7.23 1.63
C HIS A 259 -2.72 7.14 3.08
N ALA A 260 -2.12 7.89 4.01
CA ALA A 260 -2.57 7.94 5.40
C ALA A 260 -4.01 8.39 5.54
N VAL A 261 -4.43 9.43 4.78
CA VAL A 261 -5.83 9.89 4.78
C VAL A 261 -6.75 8.85 4.15
N HIS A 262 -6.38 8.28 3.00
CA HIS A 262 -7.26 7.39 2.25
C HIS A 262 -7.34 5.99 2.86
N ASN A 263 -6.20 5.34 3.08
CA ASN A 263 -6.19 3.96 3.56
C ASN A 263 -6.24 3.84 5.09
N CYS A 264 -5.49 4.68 5.83
CA CYS A 264 -5.47 4.54 7.28
C CYS A 264 -6.70 5.18 7.94
N GLN A 265 -6.98 6.47 7.68
CA GLN A 265 -8.08 7.17 8.34
C GLN A 265 -9.46 6.81 7.78
N ASN A 266 -9.55 6.58 6.46
CA ASN A 266 -10.80 6.25 5.79
C ASN A 266 -10.94 4.76 5.45
N GLU A 267 -9.94 3.93 5.79
CA GLU A 267 -9.96 2.46 5.63
C GLU A 267 -10.24 1.98 4.19
N ILE A 268 -9.87 2.80 3.19
CA ILE A 268 -10.02 2.42 1.79
C ILE A 268 -8.96 1.37 1.46
N ASP A 269 -9.41 0.18 1.01
CA ASP A 269 -8.53 -0.93 0.67
C ASP A 269 -7.60 -0.59 -0.49
N CYS A 270 -6.36 -1.12 -0.46
CA CYS A 270 -5.36 -0.91 -1.50
C CYS A 270 -5.88 -1.31 -2.89
N ASN A 271 -6.61 -2.43 -2.96
CA ASN A 271 -7.15 -2.97 -4.20
C ASN A 271 -8.28 -2.12 -4.80
N TYR A 272 -8.89 -1.21 -4.04
CA TYR A 272 -9.88 -0.29 -4.58
C TYR A 272 -9.25 0.61 -5.65
N CYS A 273 -8.06 1.12 -5.36
CA CYS A 273 -7.31 1.97 -6.28
C CYS A 273 -6.36 1.17 -7.19
N HIS A 274 -5.69 0.16 -6.64
CA HIS A 274 -4.72 -0.68 -7.33
C HIS A 274 -5.30 -2.04 -7.75
N SER A 275 -6.52 -2.03 -8.28
CA SER A 275 -7.31 -3.25 -8.60
C SER A 275 -6.64 -4.21 -9.60
N SER A 276 -5.72 -3.73 -10.41
CA SER A 276 -4.96 -4.58 -11.35
C SER A 276 -3.92 -5.47 -10.67
N ALA A 277 -3.51 -5.17 -9.41
CA ALA A 277 -2.56 -5.98 -8.67
C ALA A 277 -2.99 -7.44 -8.49
N VAL A 278 -4.30 -7.68 -8.34
CA VAL A 278 -4.84 -9.05 -8.16
C VAL A 278 -5.03 -9.81 -9.47
N LYS A 279 -4.96 -9.14 -10.62
CA LYS A 279 -5.32 -9.73 -11.93
C LYS A 279 -4.19 -9.67 -12.96
N SER A 280 -3.20 -8.82 -12.76
CA SER A 280 -2.21 -8.50 -13.76
C SER A 280 -0.78 -8.51 -13.21
N LYS A 281 0.17 -8.46 -14.12
CA LYS A 281 1.59 -8.29 -13.83
C LYS A 281 1.87 -6.96 -13.12
N HIS A 282 1.16 -5.89 -13.51
CA HIS A 282 1.34 -4.55 -12.95
C HIS A 282 0.17 -4.17 -12.03
N ALA A 283 0.49 -3.60 -10.88
CA ALA A 283 -0.53 -3.08 -9.97
C ALA A 283 -1.28 -1.87 -10.57
N GLY A 284 -0.57 -1.08 -11.38
CA GLY A 284 -1.11 0.12 -12.01
C GLY A 284 -1.38 1.27 -11.05
N ILE A 285 -1.49 2.45 -11.63
CA ILE A 285 -1.98 3.65 -10.96
C ILE A 285 -3.46 3.80 -11.35
N PRO A 286 -4.37 4.14 -10.41
CA PRO A 286 -5.78 4.27 -10.73
C PRO A 286 -6.01 5.39 -11.74
N SER A 287 -6.97 5.19 -12.64
CA SER A 287 -7.42 6.26 -13.53
C SER A 287 -8.10 7.38 -12.75
N VAL A 288 -8.14 8.58 -13.30
CA VAL A 288 -8.78 9.75 -12.68
C VAL A 288 -10.26 9.48 -12.33
N ASN A 289 -10.93 8.62 -13.09
CA ASN A 289 -12.32 8.22 -12.81
C ASN A 289 -12.49 7.54 -11.45
N VAL A 290 -11.49 6.79 -10.98
CA VAL A 290 -11.52 6.17 -9.64
C VAL A 290 -11.52 7.26 -8.56
N CYS A 291 -10.72 8.30 -8.72
CA CYS A 291 -10.71 9.46 -7.82
C CYS A 291 -12.09 10.14 -7.79
N MET A 292 -12.72 10.30 -8.96
CA MET A 292 -14.00 10.95 -9.11
C MET A 292 -15.18 10.16 -8.54
N ASN A 293 -15.03 8.89 -8.20
CA ASN A 293 -16.07 8.15 -7.49
C ASN A 293 -16.43 8.82 -6.15
N CYS A 294 -15.43 9.37 -5.46
CA CYS A 294 -15.62 10.08 -4.20
C CYS A 294 -15.53 11.61 -4.37
N HIS A 295 -14.58 12.10 -5.17
CA HIS A 295 -14.28 13.53 -5.29
C HIS A 295 -15.32 14.35 -6.09
N LYS A 296 -16.32 13.72 -6.69
CA LYS A 296 -17.55 14.46 -7.12
C LYS A 296 -18.27 15.10 -5.92
N GLY A 297 -18.31 14.39 -4.79
CA GLY A 297 -18.94 14.86 -3.54
C GLY A 297 -17.96 15.51 -2.59
N ILE A 298 -16.76 14.92 -2.42
CA ILE A 298 -15.72 15.43 -1.53
C ILE A 298 -14.86 16.45 -2.28
N LYS A 299 -15.25 17.71 -2.22
CA LYS A 299 -14.63 18.82 -2.97
C LYS A 299 -13.49 19.50 -2.22
N LYS A 300 -13.29 19.17 -0.94
CA LYS A 300 -12.30 19.81 -0.06
C LYS A 300 -11.60 18.77 0.78
N GLY A 301 -10.29 18.71 0.66
CA GLY A 301 -9.43 17.89 1.51
C GLY A 301 -9.24 18.52 2.89
N THR A 302 -9.03 17.67 3.90
CA THR A 302 -8.84 18.08 5.31
C THR A 302 -7.52 18.83 5.53
N ILE A 303 -6.51 18.59 4.69
CA ILE A 303 -5.15 19.13 4.82
C ILE A 303 -4.88 20.19 3.76
N THR A 304 -5.13 19.87 2.50
CA THR A 304 -4.78 20.71 1.35
C THR A 304 -5.91 21.63 0.88
N GLY A 305 -7.05 21.58 1.53
CA GLY A 305 -8.21 22.36 1.09
C GLY A 305 -8.69 21.89 -0.29
N THR A 306 -8.94 22.82 -1.19
CA THR A 306 -9.39 22.53 -2.55
C THR A 306 -8.26 22.36 -3.56
N ALA A 307 -7.04 22.79 -3.23
CA ALA A 307 -5.96 22.95 -4.20
C ALA A 307 -5.57 21.65 -4.93
N GLU A 308 -5.37 20.56 -4.19
CA GLU A 308 -4.96 19.29 -4.79
C GLU A 308 -6.10 18.58 -5.52
N ILE A 309 -7.33 18.70 -4.99
CA ILE A 309 -8.53 18.15 -5.64
C ILE A 309 -8.84 18.91 -6.93
N GLN A 310 -8.60 20.22 -6.97
CA GLN A 310 -8.78 21.02 -8.19
C GLN A 310 -7.93 20.49 -9.36
N LYS A 311 -6.72 20.02 -9.10
CA LYS A 311 -5.87 19.42 -10.14
C LYS A 311 -6.52 18.16 -10.79
N ILE A 312 -7.31 17.40 -10.01
CA ILE A 312 -8.10 16.28 -10.53
C ILE A 312 -9.19 16.80 -11.47
N TYR A 313 -9.90 17.86 -11.06
CA TYR A 313 -10.96 18.46 -11.86
C TYR A 313 -10.43 19.06 -13.16
N ASP A 314 -9.28 19.75 -13.08
CA ASP A 314 -8.61 20.32 -14.24
C ASP A 314 -8.13 19.24 -15.24
N ALA A 315 -7.80 18.05 -14.75
CA ALA A 315 -7.40 16.94 -15.60
C ALA A 315 -8.58 16.29 -16.35
N ILE A 316 -9.75 16.21 -15.72
CA ILE A 316 -10.92 15.49 -16.26
C ILE A 316 -12.01 16.40 -16.83
N GLY A 317 -11.91 17.73 -16.62
CA GLY A 317 -12.92 18.69 -17.05
C GLY A 317 -14.18 18.63 -16.20
N PHE A 318 -14.04 18.61 -14.87
CA PHE A 318 -15.18 18.64 -13.95
C PHE A 318 -15.30 20.01 -13.30
N ASP A 319 -16.49 20.60 -13.39
CA ASP A 319 -16.79 21.86 -12.71
C ASP A 319 -17.43 21.59 -11.34
N PRO A 320 -16.70 21.85 -10.25
CA PRO A 320 -17.22 21.59 -8.90
C PRO A 320 -18.38 22.51 -8.50
N SER A 321 -18.58 23.64 -9.18
CA SER A 321 -19.66 24.59 -8.88
C SER A 321 -21.00 24.08 -9.41
N THR A 322 -21.01 23.55 -10.62
CA THR A 322 -22.20 22.98 -11.27
C THR A 322 -22.38 21.49 -10.96
N GLY A 323 -21.30 20.80 -10.53
CA GLY A 323 -21.30 19.37 -10.32
C GLY A 323 -21.36 18.54 -11.61
N ALA A 324 -21.02 19.14 -12.75
CA ALA A 324 -21.10 18.53 -14.08
C ALA A 324 -19.75 18.48 -14.78
N TYR A 325 -19.64 17.59 -15.73
CA TYR A 325 -18.47 17.55 -16.64
C TYR A 325 -18.67 18.59 -17.75
N ILE A 326 -17.58 19.23 -18.13
CA ILE A 326 -17.53 20.19 -19.25
C ILE A 326 -17.66 19.42 -20.54
N GLU A 327 -18.64 19.77 -21.38
CA GLU A 327 -18.84 19.15 -22.68
C GLU A 327 -17.64 19.34 -23.60
N ASN A 328 -17.28 18.31 -24.33
CA ASN A 328 -16.13 18.29 -25.27
C ASN A 328 -14.78 18.66 -24.64
N PHE A 329 -14.63 18.48 -23.33
CA PHE A 329 -13.36 18.69 -22.66
C PHE A 329 -12.34 17.62 -23.04
N GLU A 330 -11.16 18.02 -23.48
CA GLU A 330 -10.04 17.13 -23.73
C GLU A 330 -9.37 16.74 -22.42
N GLN A 331 -9.62 15.50 -21.96
CA GLN A 331 -9.04 14.99 -20.72
C GLN A 331 -7.54 14.86 -20.81
N LYS A 332 -6.83 15.25 -19.74
CA LYS A 332 -5.38 15.19 -19.65
C LYS A 332 -4.98 14.12 -18.62
N PRO A 333 -4.02 13.24 -18.95
CA PRO A 333 -3.51 12.30 -17.97
C PRO A 333 -2.75 13.01 -16.86
N ILE A 334 -2.90 12.54 -15.64
CA ILE A 334 -2.01 12.94 -14.53
C ILE A 334 -0.72 12.13 -14.67
N VAL A 335 0.39 12.81 -14.91
CA VAL A 335 1.70 12.17 -15.12
C VAL A 335 2.38 11.96 -13.77
N TRP A 336 2.11 10.81 -13.16
CA TRP A 336 2.71 10.42 -11.89
C TRP A 336 4.18 10.04 -12.05
N ASN A 337 5.01 10.44 -11.10
CA ASN A 337 6.39 9.98 -11.01
C ASN A 337 6.41 8.56 -10.44
N LYS A 338 7.07 7.65 -11.16
CA LYS A 338 7.12 6.24 -10.80
C LYS A 338 7.98 6.05 -9.54
N VAL A 339 7.39 5.50 -8.49
CA VAL A 339 8.06 5.25 -7.20
C VAL A 339 8.82 3.93 -7.27
N ASN A 340 8.11 2.84 -7.54
CA ASN A 340 8.71 1.51 -7.58
C ASN A 340 9.08 1.15 -9.02
N ASN A 341 10.34 0.83 -9.25
CA ASN A 341 10.86 0.45 -10.56
C ASN A 341 11.81 -0.73 -10.46
N LEU A 342 11.54 -1.79 -11.21
CA LEU A 342 12.49 -2.87 -11.42
C LEU A 342 13.19 -2.68 -12.76
N PRO A 343 14.45 -3.13 -12.91
CA PRO A 343 15.13 -3.13 -14.20
C PRO A 343 14.34 -3.89 -15.27
N ASP A 344 14.46 -3.48 -16.53
CA ASP A 344 13.67 -4.05 -17.64
C ASP A 344 13.89 -5.55 -17.86
N HIS A 345 15.05 -6.07 -17.47
CA HIS A 345 15.38 -7.49 -17.53
C HIS A 345 14.78 -8.33 -16.39
N VAL A 346 14.01 -7.71 -15.48
CA VAL A 346 13.36 -8.41 -14.35
C VAL A 346 11.87 -8.55 -14.61
N TYR A 347 11.41 -9.80 -14.58
CA TYR A 347 10.00 -10.12 -14.60
C TYR A 347 9.46 -10.22 -13.19
N PHE A 348 8.43 -9.46 -12.88
CA PHE A 348 7.66 -9.55 -11.64
C PHE A 348 6.17 -9.53 -11.94
N ASN A 349 5.41 -10.43 -11.30
CA ASN A 349 3.97 -10.52 -11.50
C ASN A 349 3.23 -10.35 -10.18
N HIS A 350 2.53 -9.22 -10.02
CA HIS A 350 1.73 -8.95 -8.83
C HIS A 350 0.65 -10.01 -8.58
N SER A 351 -0.09 -10.43 -9.61
CA SER A 351 -1.19 -11.38 -9.41
C SER A 351 -0.72 -12.74 -8.87
N THR A 352 0.48 -13.19 -9.22
CA THR A 352 1.05 -14.42 -8.66
C THR A 352 1.32 -14.28 -7.15
N HIS A 353 1.86 -13.13 -6.73
CA HIS A 353 2.18 -12.89 -5.32
C HIS A 353 0.92 -12.59 -4.48
N VAL A 354 0.05 -11.72 -4.98
CA VAL A 354 -1.12 -11.25 -4.24
C VAL A 354 -2.27 -12.27 -4.27
N SER A 355 -2.62 -12.79 -5.47
CA SER A 355 -3.80 -13.66 -5.60
C SER A 355 -3.47 -15.13 -5.33
N VAL A 356 -2.34 -15.64 -5.82
CA VAL A 356 -1.94 -17.03 -5.63
C VAL A 356 -1.20 -17.21 -4.31
N GLY A 357 -0.20 -16.37 -4.04
CA GLY A 357 0.63 -16.43 -2.82
C GLY A 357 -0.04 -15.85 -1.59
N LYS A 358 -1.19 -15.15 -1.72
CA LYS A 358 -1.92 -14.49 -0.63
C LYS A 358 -1.03 -13.56 0.20
N ILE A 359 -0.06 -12.92 -0.44
CA ILE A 359 0.86 -12.00 0.22
C ILE A 359 0.21 -10.63 0.30
N ASP A 360 0.15 -10.06 1.50
CA ASP A 360 -0.35 -8.70 1.71
C ASP A 360 0.58 -7.66 1.07
N CYS A 361 0.02 -6.57 0.55
CA CYS A 361 0.74 -5.49 -0.11
C CYS A 361 1.86 -4.91 0.77
N LYS A 362 1.60 -4.83 2.07
CA LYS A 362 2.53 -4.27 3.07
C LYS A 362 3.78 -5.15 3.29
N ASN A 363 3.75 -6.42 2.94
CA ASN A 363 4.93 -7.30 3.01
C ASN A 363 6.06 -6.85 2.05
N CYS A 364 5.69 -6.13 0.98
CA CYS A 364 6.64 -5.64 -0.01
C CYS A 364 6.74 -4.11 0.01
N HIS A 365 5.61 -3.44 0.13
CA HIS A 365 5.54 -1.98 0.05
C HIS A 365 5.61 -1.28 1.41
N GLY A 366 5.81 -2.02 2.50
CA GLY A 366 5.84 -1.45 3.84
C GLY A 366 4.51 -0.84 4.27
N PRO A 367 4.48 -0.09 5.37
CA PRO A 367 3.27 0.48 5.92
C PRO A 367 2.82 1.74 5.16
N GLN A 368 2.56 1.63 3.84
CA GLN A 368 2.15 2.75 2.98
C GLN A 368 0.95 3.54 3.54
N ASN A 369 0.09 2.87 4.30
CA ASN A 369 -1.03 3.50 4.98
C ASN A 369 -0.62 4.53 6.05
N MET A 370 0.64 4.57 6.45
CA MET A 370 1.19 5.52 7.41
C MET A 370 1.81 6.75 6.73
N TYR A 371 1.95 6.74 5.40
CA TYR A 371 2.67 7.79 4.67
C TYR A 371 1.74 8.76 3.96
N THR A 372 2.24 9.98 3.76
CA THR A 372 1.51 10.99 2.97
C THR A 372 1.63 10.69 1.49
N VAL A 373 2.83 10.43 0.99
CA VAL A 373 3.08 10.10 -0.41
C VAL A 373 3.71 8.70 -0.49
N GLY A 374 3.49 7.99 -1.60
CA GLY A 374 4.13 6.70 -1.80
C GLY A 374 5.64 6.83 -1.89
N HIS A 375 6.37 5.92 -1.23
CA HIS A 375 7.82 5.82 -1.31
C HIS A 375 8.26 4.36 -1.36
N VAL A 376 9.52 4.13 -1.70
CA VAL A 376 10.15 2.80 -1.61
C VAL A 376 10.52 2.56 -0.15
N PRO A 377 9.93 1.55 0.53
CA PRO A 377 10.20 1.32 1.94
C PRO A 377 11.63 0.84 2.17
N THR A 378 12.13 1.07 3.38
CA THR A 378 13.34 0.41 3.87
C THR A 378 13.03 -0.96 4.44
N ALA A 379 14.06 -1.80 4.63
CA ALA A 379 13.88 -3.11 5.27
C ALA A 379 13.35 -2.97 6.71
N ASP A 380 13.79 -1.94 7.43
CA ASP A 380 13.36 -1.69 8.80
C ASP A 380 11.86 -1.31 8.87
N GLU A 381 11.38 -0.49 7.94
CA GLU A 381 9.95 -0.14 7.84
C GLU A 381 9.08 -1.37 7.55
N ILE A 382 9.52 -2.25 6.65
CA ILE A 382 8.80 -3.51 6.38
C ILE A 382 8.80 -4.38 7.63
N ASN A 383 9.96 -4.58 8.26
CA ASN A 383 10.13 -5.47 9.42
C ASN A 383 9.47 -4.96 10.70
N SER A 384 9.17 -3.65 10.79
CA SER A 384 8.49 -3.04 11.94
C SER A 384 7.01 -3.41 12.06
N GLN A 385 6.43 -4.05 11.04
CA GLN A 385 5.02 -4.42 10.98
C GLN A 385 4.77 -5.78 11.67
N GLU A 386 5.03 -5.86 12.98
CA GLU A 386 4.97 -7.11 13.76
C GLU A 386 3.61 -7.81 13.72
N ASP A 387 2.53 -7.04 13.55
CA ASP A 387 1.16 -7.56 13.53
C ASP A 387 0.70 -8.06 12.15
N LEU A 388 1.56 -7.93 11.12
CA LEU A 388 1.20 -8.33 9.78
C LEU A 388 1.32 -9.85 9.63
N VAL A 389 0.17 -10.50 9.45
CA VAL A 389 0.10 -11.96 9.28
C VAL A 389 0.90 -12.41 8.04
N GLY A 390 1.77 -13.37 8.24
CA GLY A 390 2.59 -13.92 7.16
C GLY A 390 3.76 -13.02 6.74
N LEU A 391 4.11 -12.02 7.54
CA LEU A 391 5.31 -11.21 7.34
C LEU A 391 6.56 -12.08 7.42
N VAL A 392 7.41 -11.98 6.39
CA VAL A 392 8.75 -12.56 6.38
C VAL A 392 9.75 -11.44 6.65
N LYS A 393 10.43 -11.51 7.80
CA LYS A 393 11.49 -10.52 8.12
C LYS A 393 12.71 -10.76 7.23
N LEU A 394 13.12 -9.71 6.53
CA LEU A 394 14.19 -9.72 5.54
C LEU A 394 15.27 -8.67 5.89
N GLU A 395 16.54 -9.04 5.71
CA GLU A 395 17.68 -8.17 6.04
C GLU A 395 18.20 -7.40 4.83
N ARG A 396 17.91 -7.91 3.63
CA ARG A 396 18.35 -7.30 2.38
C ARG A 396 17.52 -6.06 2.04
N ARG A 397 18.13 -5.12 1.29
CA ARG A 397 17.42 -3.93 0.79
C ARG A 397 16.26 -4.32 -0.11
N PRO A 398 15.07 -3.74 0.07
CA PRO A 398 13.87 -4.05 -0.72
C PRO A 398 14.09 -3.92 -2.23
N PHE A 399 13.39 -4.73 -2.98
CA PHE A 399 13.39 -4.78 -4.45
C PHE A 399 14.74 -5.10 -5.09
N THR A 400 15.74 -5.52 -4.32
CA THR A 400 16.98 -6.10 -4.85
C THR A 400 16.82 -7.59 -5.11
N MET A 401 17.65 -8.17 -6.01
CA MET A 401 17.66 -9.61 -6.25
C MET A 401 17.85 -10.41 -4.96
N GLY A 402 18.77 -9.96 -4.09
CA GLY A 402 19.03 -10.60 -2.82
C GLY A 402 17.81 -10.64 -1.89
N TRP A 403 17.01 -9.59 -1.88
CA TRP A 403 15.78 -9.49 -1.10
C TRP A 403 14.71 -10.48 -1.61
N CYS A 404 14.52 -10.55 -2.92
CA CYS A 404 13.59 -11.51 -3.52
C CYS A 404 13.98 -12.96 -3.19
N LEU A 405 15.26 -13.29 -3.33
CA LEU A 405 15.78 -14.62 -3.02
C LEU A 405 15.69 -14.97 -1.54
N GLU A 406 15.90 -13.99 -0.66
CA GLU A 406 15.77 -14.19 0.79
C GLU A 406 14.32 -14.51 1.17
N CYS A 407 13.35 -13.79 0.60
CA CYS A 407 11.94 -14.10 0.78
C CYS A 407 11.58 -15.49 0.24
N HIS A 408 12.00 -15.82 -0.97
CA HIS A 408 11.74 -17.12 -1.59
C HIS A 408 12.37 -18.29 -0.83
N ASN A 409 13.44 -18.05 -0.08
CA ASN A 409 14.04 -19.05 0.81
C ASN A 409 13.24 -19.30 2.09
N LYS A 410 12.65 -18.20 2.64
CA LYS A 410 12.03 -18.23 3.97
C LYS A 410 10.52 -18.44 3.90
N LYS A 411 9.89 -18.03 2.78
CA LYS A 411 8.43 -18.06 2.64
C LYS A 411 7.94 -19.46 2.38
N GLU A 412 7.20 -20.00 3.33
CA GLU A 412 6.42 -21.22 3.19
C GLU A 412 5.18 -20.97 2.32
N VAL A 413 4.82 -21.97 1.55
CA VAL A 413 3.68 -21.95 0.64
C VAL A 413 2.53 -22.75 1.24
N ASP A 414 1.39 -22.11 1.40
CA ASP A 414 0.14 -22.82 1.73
C ASP A 414 -0.37 -23.56 0.48
N LEU A 415 -0.05 -24.85 0.39
CA LEU A 415 -0.47 -25.71 -0.72
C LEU A 415 -1.98 -25.89 -0.82
N ALA A 416 -2.73 -25.63 0.24
CA ALA A 416 -4.19 -25.66 0.27
C ALA A 416 -4.81 -24.27 -0.03
N GLY A 417 -4.03 -23.19 0.10
CA GLY A 417 -4.51 -21.82 0.08
C GLY A 417 -4.97 -21.28 -1.27
N SER A 418 -4.63 -21.93 -2.38
CA SER A 418 -5.08 -21.52 -3.70
C SER A 418 -5.35 -22.70 -4.63
N ALA A 419 -6.28 -22.52 -5.57
CA ALA A 419 -6.59 -23.53 -6.58
C ALA A 419 -5.36 -23.93 -7.44
N TYR A 420 -4.43 -23.01 -7.66
CA TYR A 420 -3.20 -23.28 -8.38
C TYR A 420 -2.33 -24.30 -7.64
N TYR A 421 -2.07 -24.09 -6.36
CA TYR A 421 -1.26 -25.02 -5.56
C TYR A 421 -1.98 -26.36 -5.32
N GLN A 422 -3.29 -26.36 -5.15
CA GLN A 422 -4.09 -27.58 -5.07
C GLN A 422 -3.95 -28.42 -6.34
N GLN A 423 -4.08 -27.82 -7.54
CA GLN A 423 -3.89 -28.52 -8.81
C GLN A 423 -2.45 -29.02 -8.97
N MET A 424 -1.47 -28.25 -8.55
CA MET A 424 -0.07 -28.66 -8.59
C MET A 424 0.17 -29.87 -7.68
N HIS A 425 -0.34 -29.82 -6.46
CA HIS A 425 -0.26 -30.92 -5.49
C HIS A 425 -0.90 -32.21 -6.04
N GLU A 426 -2.10 -32.12 -6.63
CA GLU A 426 -2.76 -33.29 -7.24
C GLU A 426 -1.98 -33.84 -8.44
N ARG A 427 -1.34 -33.02 -9.25
CA ARG A 427 -0.44 -33.47 -10.33
C ARG A 427 0.79 -34.22 -9.81
N TYR A 428 1.40 -33.75 -8.72
CA TYR A 428 2.50 -34.48 -8.09
C TYR A 428 2.06 -35.83 -7.54
N LYS A 429 0.87 -35.89 -6.92
CA LYS A 429 0.29 -37.15 -6.42
C LYS A 429 -0.02 -38.15 -7.53
N ALA A 430 -0.27 -37.71 -8.73
CA ALA A 430 -0.70 -38.55 -9.85
C ALA A 430 0.41 -39.46 -10.43
N SER A 431 1.68 -39.29 -10.06
CA SER A 431 2.80 -40.09 -10.55
C SER A 431 3.74 -40.50 -9.42
N GLU A 432 4.42 -41.64 -9.58
CA GLU A 432 5.38 -42.14 -8.59
C GLU A 432 6.58 -41.18 -8.40
N VAL A 433 7.05 -40.59 -9.51
CA VAL A 433 8.11 -39.55 -9.48
C VAL A 433 7.64 -38.34 -8.70
N GLY A 434 6.44 -37.85 -9.01
CA GLY A 434 5.85 -36.68 -8.30
C GLY A 434 5.65 -36.97 -6.81
N GLN A 435 5.17 -38.16 -6.43
CA GLN A 435 5.02 -38.54 -5.02
C GLN A 435 6.37 -38.59 -4.28
N ARG A 436 7.44 -39.03 -4.94
CA ARG A 436 8.78 -39.01 -4.36
C ARG A 436 9.25 -37.53 -4.18
N THR A 437 9.14 -36.72 -5.21
CA THR A 437 9.51 -35.31 -5.16
C THR A 437 8.70 -34.57 -4.08
N LEU A 438 7.40 -34.86 -3.97
CA LEU A 438 6.57 -34.26 -2.94
C LEU A 438 7.01 -34.66 -1.52
N ARG A 439 7.41 -35.92 -1.31
CA ARG A 439 7.96 -36.34 -0.01
C ARG A 439 9.28 -35.65 0.33
N GLU A 440 10.15 -35.46 -0.67
CA GLU A 440 11.43 -34.75 -0.49
C GLU A 440 11.20 -33.27 -0.14
N ILE A 441 10.27 -32.58 -0.84
CA ILE A 441 9.92 -31.18 -0.57
C ILE A 441 9.25 -30.99 0.79
N MET A 442 8.41 -31.95 1.21
CA MET A 442 7.62 -31.88 2.44
C MET A 442 8.28 -32.66 3.60
N GLU A 443 9.57 -32.90 3.57
CA GLU A 443 10.28 -33.69 4.59
C GLU A 443 10.15 -33.08 5.99
N ASP A 444 10.15 -31.74 6.06
CA ASP A 444 9.95 -30.93 7.29
C ASP A 444 8.50 -30.56 7.56
N GLY A 445 7.55 -30.99 6.73
CA GLY A 445 6.11 -30.70 6.86
C GLY A 445 5.65 -29.43 6.18
N SER A 446 6.55 -28.66 5.56
CA SER A 446 6.27 -27.43 4.81
C SER A 446 6.98 -27.43 3.45
N ALA A 447 6.59 -26.54 2.57
CA ALA A 447 7.25 -26.32 1.28
C ALA A 447 7.55 -24.84 1.11
N THR A 448 8.80 -24.52 0.90
CA THR A 448 9.20 -23.12 0.59
C THR A 448 9.01 -22.82 -0.91
N VAL A 449 8.95 -21.53 -1.23
CA VAL A 449 8.91 -21.07 -2.64
C VAL A 449 10.13 -21.58 -3.41
N ARG A 450 11.29 -21.65 -2.76
CA ARG A 450 12.54 -22.18 -3.35
C ARG A 450 12.38 -23.63 -3.78
N GLU A 451 11.87 -24.49 -2.91
CA GLU A 451 11.68 -25.93 -3.17
C GLU A 451 10.68 -26.20 -4.29
N LEU A 452 9.74 -25.26 -4.48
CA LEU A 452 8.81 -25.27 -5.61
C LEU A 452 9.38 -24.63 -6.90
N GLY A 453 10.71 -24.43 -6.97
CA GLY A 453 11.38 -23.90 -8.16
C GLY A 453 11.37 -22.39 -8.28
N GLY A 454 11.03 -21.63 -7.23
CA GLY A 454 11.02 -20.17 -7.22
C GLY A 454 12.40 -19.50 -7.25
N TRP A 455 13.48 -20.28 -7.33
CA TRP A 455 14.87 -19.83 -7.40
C TRP A 455 15.49 -19.93 -8.80
N GLU A 456 14.77 -20.46 -9.75
CA GLU A 456 15.26 -20.60 -11.12
C GLU A 456 15.39 -19.22 -11.77
N CYS A 457 16.56 -18.93 -12.35
CA CYS A 457 16.85 -17.62 -12.97
C CYS A 457 15.79 -17.19 -13.97
N GLY A 458 15.31 -18.12 -14.81
CA GLY A 458 14.27 -17.85 -15.81
C GLY A 458 12.87 -17.58 -15.25
N LYS A 459 12.65 -17.64 -13.93
CA LYS A 459 11.38 -17.21 -13.32
C LYS A 459 11.33 -15.69 -13.11
N CYS A 460 12.50 -15.06 -12.98
CA CYS A 460 12.63 -13.63 -12.70
C CYS A 460 13.34 -12.86 -13.82
N HIS A 461 14.08 -13.54 -14.71
CA HIS A 461 14.83 -12.93 -15.80
C HIS A 461 14.39 -13.46 -17.17
N TYR A 462 14.35 -12.57 -18.17
CA TYR A 462 14.08 -12.94 -19.58
C TYR A 462 15.31 -13.55 -20.23
#